data_9fb14ef833e2cc78f58593b755379a90
#
_entry.id   9fb14ef833e2cc78f58593b755379a90
#
_cell.length_a   1.000
_cell.length_b   1.000
_cell.length_c   1.000
_cell.angle_alpha   90.00
_cell.angle_beta   90.00
_cell.angle_gamma   90.00
#
_symmetry.space_group_name_H-M   'P 1'
#
loop_
_entity.id
_entity.type
_entity.pdbx_description
1 polymer ?
#
loop_
_entity_poly.entity_id
_entity_poly.type
_entity_poly.pdbx_seq_one_letter_code
_entity_poly.pdbx_strand_id
1 'polypeptide(L)'
;MTIEKVCVLGASADQGVPLVDALQTAGFAVTAGARRAEAMEQTSFPNIPVAQADITDADAMAHAFAGQDAAAFHLPFEFDRERAAHMGRSVAEGAKRAGLKKIVFNTSCFVADHDLDLSAHDGRRDIERALEETGIPCVFIEPMVFMDNQYRIWTRPLIMRDGIFAYPAKLDLKISWVCLEDVAQAMAKALQTDAADGQHVALGGPEALVGDEVAVRLSQALDRDVRFQSLAPEEFAAGMSELVTGSREVAPLSIYDGMAKFYSWYNTQPQSPLVVDPQKAKDLLGMEATSLLDWAKSKDWMDGL
;
A
#
# COMPACT_ATOMS: atom_id res chain seq x y z
N MET A 1 -24.62 6.95 5.18
CA MET A 1 -24.28 8.26 5.87
C MET A 1 -23.55 9.14 4.88
N THR A 2 -23.70 10.50 4.97
CA THR A 2 -22.95 11.39 4.06
C THR A 2 -21.56 11.62 4.65
N ILE A 3 -20.53 11.32 3.87
CA ILE A 3 -19.12 11.62 4.15
C ILE A 3 -18.73 12.79 3.25
N GLU A 4 -18.20 13.86 3.83
CA GLU A 4 -17.76 15.06 3.10
C GLU A 4 -16.31 15.42 3.42
N LYS A 5 -15.88 15.22 4.68
CA LYS A 5 -14.56 15.60 5.18
C LYS A 5 -13.75 14.36 5.55
N VAL A 6 -12.57 14.23 4.98
CA VAL A 6 -11.72 13.05 5.13
C VAL A 6 -10.32 13.43 5.61
N CYS A 7 -9.89 12.88 6.73
CA CYS A 7 -8.50 12.97 7.17
C CYS A 7 -7.69 11.84 6.51
N VAL A 8 -6.56 12.20 5.87
CA VAL A 8 -5.64 11.25 5.23
C VAL A 8 -4.34 11.19 6.03
N LEU A 9 -4.09 10.06 6.72
CA LEU A 9 -2.79 9.83 7.34
C LEU A 9 -1.79 9.34 6.28
N GLY A 10 -0.55 9.81 6.37
CA GLY A 10 0.48 9.50 5.38
C GLY A 10 0.29 10.19 4.03
N ALA A 11 -0.44 11.31 3.97
CA ALA A 11 -0.78 12.04 2.75
C ALA A 11 0.41 12.44 1.87
N SER A 12 1.60 12.65 2.45
CA SER A 12 2.84 12.98 1.72
C SER A 12 3.63 11.78 1.23
N ALA A 13 3.22 10.56 1.57
CA ALA A 13 3.90 9.34 1.15
C ALA A 13 3.45 8.90 -0.25
N ASP A 14 4.20 7.97 -0.85
CA ASP A 14 3.93 7.44 -2.18
C ASP A 14 2.50 6.90 -2.38
N GLN A 15 1.93 6.29 -1.34
CA GLN A 15 0.53 5.80 -1.36
C GLN A 15 -0.46 6.92 -1.01
N GLY A 16 -0.02 7.95 -0.29
CA GLY A 16 -0.86 9.04 0.17
C GLY A 16 -1.14 10.08 -0.90
N VAL A 17 -0.16 10.41 -1.74
CA VAL A 17 -0.32 11.41 -2.82
C VAL A 17 -1.43 11.02 -3.79
N PRO A 18 -1.46 9.80 -4.39
CA PRO A 18 -2.57 9.39 -5.25
C PRO A 18 -3.91 9.27 -4.49
N LEU A 19 -3.87 8.95 -3.18
CA LEU A 19 -5.09 8.92 -2.37
C LEU A 19 -5.69 10.32 -2.21
N VAL A 20 -4.87 11.33 -1.94
CA VAL A 20 -5.32 12.73 -1.86
C VAL A 20 -5.96 13.16 -3.18
N ASP A 21 -5.32 12.86 -4.31
CA ASP A 21 -5.84 13.17 -5.65
C ASP A 21 -7.19 12.49 -5.93
N ALA A 22 -7.29 11.19 -5.65
CA ALA A 22 -8.51 10.43 -5.84
C ALA A 22 -9.67 10.97 -4.97
N LEU A 23 -9.40 11.32 -3.71
CA LEU A 23 -10.40 11.88 -2.81
C LEU A 23 -10.88 13.27 -3.26
N GLN A 24 -9.97 14.15 -3.67
CA GLN A 24 -10.34 15.47 -4.19
C GLN A 24 -11.13 15.35 -5.49
N THR A 25 -10.73 14.46 -6.39
CA THR A 25 -11.45 14.16 -7.64
C THR A 25 -12.86 13.62 -7.35
N ALA A 26 -13.01 12.85 -6.29
CA ALA A 26 -14.30 12.34 -5.83
C ALA A 26 -15.16 13.39 -5.09
N GLY A 27 -14.65 14.61 -4.87
CA GLY A 27 -15.36 15.73 -4.27
C GLY A 27 -15.26 15.82 -2.74
N PHE A 28 -14.38 15.07 -2.10
CA PHE A 28 -14.16 15.16 -0.65
C PHE A 28 -13.28 16.37 -0.28
N ALA A 29 -13.59 16.98 0.85
CA ALA A 29 -12.72 17.95 1.51
C ALA A 29 -11.64 17.19 2.29
N VAL A 30 -10.38 17.28 1.85
CA VAL A 30 -9.26 16.52 2.40
C VAL A 30 -8.49 17.36 3.41
N THR A 31 -8.15 16.75 4.56
CA THR A 31 -7.19 17.24 5.54
C THR A 31 -6.05 16.23 5.65
N ALA A 32 -4.80 16.68 5.53
CA ALA A 32 -3.63 15.82 5.70
C ALA A 32 -3.31 15.65 7.19
N GLY A 33 -3.31 14.43 7.67
CA GLY A 33 -2.75 14.08 8.98
C GLY A 33 -1.26 13.82 8.85
N ALA A 34 -0.43 14.67 9.43
CA ALA A 34 1.04 14.58 9.36
C ALA A 34 1.70 14.96 10.68
N ARG A 35 2.85 14.35 10.98
CA ARG A 35 3.66 14.73 12.16
C ARG A 35 4.23 16.15 12.03
N ARG A 36 4.49 16.61 10.81
CA ARG A 36 5.03 17.94 10.49
C ARG A 36 4.29 18.49 9.29
N ALA A 37 3.86 19.74 9.38
CA ALA A 37 3.13 20.41 8.29
C ALA A 37 3.97 20.50 7.02
N GLU A 38 5.29 20.73 7.18
CA GLU A 38 6.25 20.89 6.07
C GLU A 38 6.33 19.65 5.17
N ALA A 39 5.89 18.48 5.66
CA ALA A 39 5.84 17.27 4.84
C ALA A 39 4.92 17.42 3.62
N MET A 40 3.92 18.30 3.69
CA MET A 40 2.99 18.56 2.58
C MET A 40 3.52 19.60 1.57
N GLU A 41 4.44 20.48 1.97
CA GLU A 41 4.97 21.53 1.11
C GLU A 41 5.70 20.99 -0.15
N GLN A 42 6.23 19.78 -0.06
CA GLN A 42 6.96 19.09 -1.15
C GLN A 42 6.05 18.18 -2.00
N THR A 43 4.75 18.17 -1.72
CA THR A 43 3.78 17.38 -2.50
C THR A 43 3.14 18.22 -3.60
N SER A 44 2.34 17.55 -4.46
CA SER A 44 1.49 18.22 -5.44
C SER A 44 0.32 19.01 -4.79
N PHE A 45 0.15 18.89 -3.47
CA PHE A 45 -0.98 19.47 -2.72
C PHE A 45 -0.54 20.34 -1.54
N PRO A 46 0.31 21.36 -1.74
CA PRO A 46 0.88 22.16 -0.65
C PRO A 46 -0.18 22.98 0.13
N ASN A 47 -1.35 23.21 -0.47
CA ASN A 47 -2.42 24.03 0.12
C ASN A 47 -3.49 23.22 0.87
N ILE A 48 -3.35 21.90 1.00
CA ILE A 48 -4.27 21.10 1.79
C ILE A 48 -4.10 21.42 3.28
N PRO A 49 -5.21 21.63 4.04
CA PRO A 49 -5.13 21.79 5.48
C PRO A 49 -4.37 20.62 6.13
N VAL A 50 -3.49 20.95 7.07
CA VAL A 50 -2.72 19.95 7.81
C VAL A 50 -3.18 19.91 9.27
N ALA A 51 -3.52 18.71 9.74
CA ALA A 51 -3.72 18.42 11.15
C ALA A 51 -2.48 17.69 11.67
N GLN A 52 -1.96 18.13 12.81
CA GLN A 52 -0.86 17.43 13.45
C GLN A 52 -1.33 16.06 13.94
N ALA A 53 -0.67 15.00 13.48
CA ALA A 53 -1.03 13.62 13.78
C ALA A 53 0.23 12.81 14.13
N ASP A 54 0.24 12.23 15.32
CA ASP A 54 1.18 11.20 15.72
C ASP A 54 0.42 9.88 15.89
N ILE A 55 0.67 8.93 15.01
CA ILE A 55 -0.02 7.63 14.99
C ILE A 55 0.29 6.75 16.23
N THR A 56 1.19 7.16 17.08
CA THR A 56 1.51 6.49 18.36
C THR A 56 0.86 7.15 19.56
N ASP A 57 0.14 8.27 19.36
CA ASP A 57 -0.51 9.05 20.40
C ASP A 57 -2.01 9.20 20.11
N ALA A 58 -2.84 8.60 20.95
CA ALA A 58 -4.29 8.62 20.79
C ALA A 58 -4.90 10.03 20.95
N ASP A 59 -4.29 10.91 21.78
CA ASP A 59 -4.75 12.29 21.95
C ASP A 59 -4.45 13.10 20.69
N ALA A 60 -3.24 12.96 20.11
CA ALA A 60 -2.89 13.56 18.84
C ALA A 60 -3.80 13.07 17.70
N MET A 61 -4.13 11.78 17.67
CA MET A 61 -5.04 11.22 16.70
C MET A 61 -6.48 11.76 16.84
N ALA A 62 -6.98 11.88 18.08
CA ALA A 62 -8.31 12.47 18.34
C ALA A 62 -8.38 13.93 17.86
N HIS A 63 -7.31 14.70 18.07
CA HIS A 63 -7.23 16.08 17.56
C HIS A 63 -7.17 16.14 16.01
N ALA A 64 -6.37 15.26 15.38
CA ALA A 64 -6.27 15.20 13.92
C ALA A 64 -7.59 14.83 13.24
N PHE A 65 -8.39 14.00 13.88
CA PHE A 65 -9.71 13.57 13.40
C PHE A 65 -10.87 14.50 13.81
N ALA A 66 -10.62 15.49 14.65
CA ALA A 66 -11.68 16.39 15.12
C ALA A 66 -12.37 17.13 13.96
N GLY A 67 -13.69 17.01 13.86
CA GLY A 67 -14.49 17.64 12.80
C GLY A 67 -14.40 16.99 11.43
N GLN A 68 -13.72 15.83 11.31
CA GLN A 68 -13.74 14.99 10.13
C GLN A 68 -14.91 14.00 10.17
N ASP A 69 -15.39 13.59 9.00
CA ASP A 69 -16.42 12.55 8.88
C ASP A 69 -15.79 11.16 8.83
N ALA A 70 -14.64 11.04 8.15
CA ALA A 70 -13.97 9.77 7.95
C ALA A 70 -12.45 9.92 8.00
N ALA A 71 -11.76 8.79 8.13
CA ALA A 71 -10.34 8.68 7.89
C ALA A 71 -10.07 7.66 6.78
N ALA A 72 -9.14 8.00 5.88
CA ALA A 72 -8.62 7.11 4.85
C ALA A 72 -7.09 7.12 4.92
N PHE A 73 -6.46 5.96 5.10
CA PHE A 73 -5.03 5.94 5.38
C PHE A 73 -4.36 4.59 5.10
N HIS A 74 -3.05 4.64 5.00
CA HIS A 74 -2.13 3.54 5.22
C HIS A 74 -1.22 3.90 6.41
N LEU A 75 -0.60 2.89 7.01
CA LEU A 75 0.40 3.09 8.05
C LEU A 75 1.78 2.61 7.55
N PRO A 76 2.88 3.18 8.07
CA PRO A 76 4.22 2.68 7.77
C PRO A 76 4.31 1.18 8.02
N PHE A 77 5.13 0.46 7.24
CA PHE A 77 5.47 -0.90 7.59
C PHE A 77 6.27 -0.88 8.89
N GLU A 78 5.78 -1.64 9.85
CA GLU A 78 6.43 -1.85 11.14
C GLU A 78 6.70 -3.36 11.28
N PHE A 79 7.95 -3.69 11.57
CA PHE A 79 8.41 -5.08 11.68
C PHE A 79 8.56 -5.51 13.16
N ASP A 80 8.23 -4.63 14.10
CA ASP A 80 7.93 -4.94 15.47
C ASP A 80 6.41 -5.00 15.63
N ARG A 81 5.87 -6.21 15.88
CA ARG A 81 4.44 -6.46 15.96
C ARG A 81 3.76 -5.67 17.08
N GLU A 82 4.43 -5.51 18.25
CA GLU A 82 3.85 -4.77 19.37
C GLU A 82 3.72 -3.27 19.04
N ARG A 83 4.70 -2.72 18.34
CA ARG A 83 4.64 -1.33 17.86
C ARG A 83 3.55 -1.15 16.81
N ALA A 84 3.40 -2.09 15.88
CA ALA A 84 2.32 -2.07 14.90
C ALA A 84 0.94 -2.09 15.59
N ALA A 85 0.74 -2.99 16.54
CA ALA A 85 -0.49 -3.07 17.33
C ALA A 85 -0.74 -1.80 18.16
N HIS A 86 0.32 -1.18 18.71
CA HIS A 86 0.19 0.09 19.43
C HIS A 86 -0.29 1.22 18.50
N MET A 87 0.29 1.35 17.31
CA MET A 87 -0.16 2.33 16.31
C MET A 87 -1.65 2.12 15.96
N GLY A 88 -2.05 0.86 15.72
CA GLY A 88 -3.45 0.53 15.45
C GLY A 88 -4.39 0.96 16.58
N ARG A 89 -4.06 0.64 17.83
CA ARG A 89 -4.85 1.05 18.99
C ARG A 89 -4.94 2.57 19.16
N SER A 90 -3.84 3.29 18.94
CA SER A 90 -3.82 4.76 19.05
C SER A 90 -4.71 5.41 18.00
N VAL A 91 -4.65 4.93 16.75
CA VAL A 91 -5.53 5.41 15.66
C VAL A 91 -6.99 5.07 15.95
N ALA A 92 -7.29 3.85 16.38
CA ALA A 92 -8.63 3.38 16.73
C ALA A 92 -9.26 4.21 17.85
N GLU A 93 -8.52 4.43 18.93
CA GLU A 93 -8.99 5.24 20.06
C GLU A 93 -9.22 6.70 19.64
N GLY A 94 -8.31 7.28 18.85
CA GLY A 94 -8.47 8.63 18.30
C GLY A 94 -9.72 8.76 17.44
N ALA A 95 -9.97 7.79 16.56
CA ALA A 95 -11.13 7.74 15.68
C ALA A 95 -12.45 7.66 16.49
N LYS A 96 -12.47 6.83 17.53
CA LYS A 96 -13.62 6.68 18.41
C LYS A 96 -13.94 7.96 19.18
N ARG A 97 -12.92 8.62 19.74
CA ARG A 97 -13.08 9.88 20.48
C ARG A 97 -13.52 11.03 19.58
N ALA A 98 -13.04 11.09 18.37
CA ALA A 98 -13.46 12.10 17.39
C ALA A 98 -14.85 11.84 16.80
N GLY A 99 -15.41 10.64 16.98
CA GLY A 99 -16.71 10.26 16.46
C GLY A 99 -16.74 10.11 14.96
N LEU A 100 -15.67 9.54 14.37
CA LEU A 100 -15.66 9.24 12.93
C LEU A 100 -16.82 8.34 12.54
N LYS A 101 -17.35 8.56 11.36
CA LYS A 101 -18.48 7.80 10.80
C LYS A 101 -18.01 6.60 9.98
N LYS A 102 -16.78 6.64 9.45
CA LYS A 102 -16.20 5.59 8.61
C LYS A 102 -14.69 5.62 8.62
N ILE A 103 -14.08 4.44 8.48
CA ILE A 103 -12.63 4.26 8.34
C ILE A 103 -12.36 3.43 7.08
N VAL A 104 -11.41 3.87 6.26
CA VAL A 104 -10.86 3.09 5.15
C VAL A 104 -9.37 2.90 5.37
N PHE A 105 -8.96 1.67 5.63
CA PHE A 105 -7.57 1.33 5.90
C PHE A 105 -6.97 0.50 4.75
N ASN A 106 -5.91 1.01 4.16
CA ASN A 106 -5.07 0.28 3.22
C ASN A 106 -3.97 -0.43 3.99
N THR A 107 -4.00 -1.75 3.96
CA THR A 107 -3.04 -2.60 4.68
C THR A 107 -1.65 -2.62 4.03
N SER A 108 -1.55 -2.17 2.78
CA SER A 108 -0.32 -2.17 1.96
C SER A 108 0.24 -3.56 1.62
N CYS A 109 -0.43 -4.61 2.03
CA CYS A 109 -0.15 -6.01 1.71
C CYS A 109 -1.40 -6.85 1.97
N PHE A 110 -1.43 -8.10 1.49
CA PHE A 110 -2.49 -9.02 1.86
C PHE A 110 -2.43 -9.33 3.37
N VAL A 111 -3.57 -9.65 3.97
CA VAL A 111 -3.67 -10.04 5.38
C VAL A 111 -4.32 -11.43 5.47
N ALA A 112 -3.68 -12.35 6.21
CA ALA A 112 -4.23 -13.66 6.46
C ALA A 112 -5.19 -13.66 7.65
N ASP A 113 -6.12 -14.62 7.69
CA ASP A 113 -7.06 -14.81 8.79
C ASP A 113 -6.43 -15.42 10.07
N HIS A 114 -5.17 -15.83 9.98
CA HIS A 114 -4.37 -16.44 11.06
C HIS A 114 -2.95 -15.86 11.09
N ASP A 115 -2.21 -16.16 12.17
CA ASP A 115 -0.81 -15.76 12.30
C ASP A 115 0.06 -16.53 11.30
N LEU A 116 0.92 -15.78 10.60
CA LEU A 116 1.88 -16.30 9.63
C LEU A 116 3.30 -16.41 10.22
N ASP A 117 3.50 -15.95 11.47
CA ASP A 117 4.82 -15.69 12.05
C ASP A 117 5.64 -14.66 11.22
N LEU A 118 4.92 -13.79 10.52
CA LEU A 118 5.45 -12.66 9.76
C LEU A 118 5.01 -11.35 10.40
N SER A 119 5.87 -10.73 11.21
CA SER A 119 5.53 -9.56 12.03
C SER A 119 4.84 -8.44 11.24
N ALA A 120 5.24 -8.21 9.97
CA ALA A 120 4.62 -7.19 9.14
C ALA A 120 3.15 -7.50 8.82
N HIS A 121 2.83 -8.75 8.47
CA HIS A 121 1.47 -9.19 8.12
C HIS A 121 0.61 -9.35 9.37
N ASP A 122 1.15 -10.03 10.39
CA ASP A 122 0.44 -10.23 11.65
C ASP A 122 0.15 -8.90 12.35
N GLY A 123 1.07 -7.93 12.26
CA GLY A 123 0.86 -6.56 12.75
C GLY A 123 -0.25 -5.83 12.00
N ARG A 124 -0.43 -6.06 10.68
CA ARG A 124 -1.56 -5.49 9.93
C ARG A 124 -2.90 -6.04 10.41
N ARG A 125 -2.97 -7.34 10.67
CA ARG A 125 -4.15 -7.96 11.23
C ARG A 125 -4.47 -7.44 12.64
N ASP A 126 -3.47 -7.21 13.47
CA ASP A 126 -3.68 -6.62 14.80
C ASP A 126 -4.22 -5.18 14.70
N ILE A 127 -3.79 -4.40 13.68
CA ILE A 127 -4.34 -3.08 13.39
C ILE A 127 -5.81 -3.19 12.95
N GLU A 128 -6.13 -4.08 12.01
CA GLU A 128 -7.52 -4.31 11.57
C GLU A 128 -8.44 -4.62 12.74
N ARG A 129 -8.05 -5.54 13.61
CA ARG A 129 -8.82 -5.88 14.82
C ARG A 129 -9.06 -4.66 15.72
N ALA A 130 -8.02 -3.86 15.95
CA ALA A 130 -8.17 -2.66 16.78
C ALA A 130 -9.16 -1.66 16.17
N LEU A 131 -9.20 -1.54 14.84
CA LEU A 131 -10.16 -0.69 14.13
C LEU A 131 -11.59 -1.27 14.18
N GLU A 132 -11.75 -2.58 13.99
CA GLU A 132 -13.06 -3.28 14.08
C GLU A 132 -13.66 -3.15 15.49
N GLU A 133 -12.85 -3.25 16.55
CA GLU A 133 -13.29 -3.11 17.95
C GLU A 133 -13.82 -1.71 18.28
N THR A 134 -13.61 -0.71 17.43
CA THR A 134 -14.22 0.61 17.58
C THR A 134 -15.74 0.60 17.38
N GLY A 135 -16.24 -0.36 16.59
CA GLY A 135 -17.62 -0.39 16.10
C GLY A 135 -17.93 0.64 15.02
N ILE A 136 -16.95 1.42 14.56
CA ILE A 136 -17.07 2.31 13.42
C ILE A 136 -17.07 1.46 12.14
N PRO A 137 -17.92 1.70 11.13
CA PRO A 137 -17.84 1.04 9.85
C PRO A 137 -16.43 1.15 9.24
N CYS A 138 -15.76 0.00 9.03
CA CYS A 138 -14.41 -0.09 8.47
C CYS A 138 -14.44 -0.78 7.12
N VAL A 139 -13.58 -0.33 6.20
CA VAL A 139 -13.26 -1.06 4.96
C VAL A 139 -11.75 -1.26 4.92
N PHE A 140 -11.34 -2.51 4.72
CA PHE A 140 -9.93 -2.87 4.61
C PHE A 140 -9.59 -3.13 3.14
N ILE A 141 -8.70 -2.33 2.58
CA ILE A 141 -8.19 -2.52 1.23
C ILE A 141 -6.85 -3.25 1.35
N GLU A 142 -6.79 -4.45 0.81
CA GLU A 142 -5.65 -5.37 0.91
C GLU A 142 -4.97 -5.53 -0.46
N PRO A 143 -4.08 -4.61 -0.86
CA PRO A 143 -3.37 -4.71 -2.14
C PRO A 143 -2.37 -5.86 -2.09
N MET A 144 -2.23 -6.58 -3.20
CA MET A 144 -1.28 -7.68 -3.29
C MET A 144 0.17 -7.18 -3.39
N VAL A 145 0.61 -6.79 -4.56
CA VAL A 145 1.95 -6.24 -4.78
C VAL A 145 1.86 -5.06 -5.72
N PHE A 146 2.51 -3.96 -5.38
CA PHE A 146 2.44 -2.74 -6.17
C PHE A 146 3.25 -2.84 -7.47
N MET A 147 2.63 -2.50 -8.60
CA MET A 147 3.29 -2.31 -9.90
C MET A 147 4.40 -1.26 -9.79
N ASP A 148 4.18 -0.26 -8.96
CA ASP A 148 5.09 0.86 -8.72
C ASP A 148 6.45 0.43 -8.14
N ASN A 149 6.55 -0.76 -7.56
CA ASN A 149 7.83 -1.35 -7.18
C ASN A 149 8.78 -1.52 -8.39
N GLN A 150 8.25 -1.68 -9.61
CA GLN A 150 9.03 -1.79 -10.84
C GLN A 150 9.57 -0.44 -11.31
N TYR A 151 8.97 0.66 -10.84
CA TYR A 151 9.35 2.03 -11.18
C TYR A 151 10.31 2.66 -10.14
N ARG A 152 10.67 1.94 -9.08
CA ARG A 152 11.55 2.42 -8.01
C ARG A 152 13.04 2.35 -8.38
N ILE A 153 13.85 3.09 -7.62
CA ILE A 153 15.30 3.18 -7.82
C ILE A 153 16.04 1.83 -7.75
N TRP A 154 15.45 0.84 -7.14
CA TRP A 154 16.04 -0.51 -7.02
C TRP A 154 15.69 -1.45 -8.18
N THR A 155 14.71 -1.12 -9.02
CA THR A 155 14.28 -1.96 -10.14
C THR A 155 14.42 -1.23 -11.48
N ARG A 156 13.89 0.01 -11.59
CA ARG A 156 13.86 0.77 -12.84
C ARG A 156 15.21 0.93 -13.52
N PRO A 157 16.33 1.27 -12.82
CA PRO A 157 17.62 1.43 -13.48
C PRO A 157 18.10 0.16 -14.18
N LEU A 158 17.87 -1.02 -13.61
CA LEU A 158 18.22 -2.31 -14.24
C LEU A 158 17.35 -2.59 -15.47
N ILE A 159 16.06 -2.31 -15.39
CA ILE A 159 15.13 -2.44 -16.54
C ILE A 159 15.61 -1.52 -17.67
N MET A 160 15.89 -0.26 -17.36
CA MET A 160 16.20 0.74 -18.36
C MET A 160 17.63 0.64 -18.92
N ARG A 161 18.61 0.25 -18.12
CA ARG A 161 19.99 0.11 -18.56
C ARG A 161 20.26 -1.24 -19.21
N ASP A 162 19.85 -2.32 -18.54
CA ASP A 162 20.30 -3.68 -18.85
C ASP A 162 19.18 -4.59 -19.39
N GLY A 163 17.92 -4.10 -19.45
CA GLY A 163 16.77 -4.90 -19.84
C GLY A 163 16.48 -6.03 -18.84
N ILE A 164 16.69 -5.79 -17.54
CA ILE A 164 16.51 -6.81 -16.50
C ILE A 164 15.45 -6.36 -15.50
N PHE A 165 14.36 -7.12 -15.40
CA PHE A 165 13.43 -7.07 -14.29
C PHE A 165 13.88 -8.06 -13.22
N ALA A 166 14.62 -7.58 -12.22
CA ALA A 166 15.11 -8.40 -11.10
C ALA A 166 14.16 -8.27 -9.91
N TYR A 167 13.64 -9.41 -9.40
CA TYR A 167 12.63 -9.39 -8.32
C TYR A 167 12.73 -10.65 -7.44
N PRO A 168 12.41 -10.61 -6.12
CA PRO A 168 12.57 -11.73 -5.20
C PRO A 168 11.39 -12.73 -5.26
N ALA A 169 10.93 -13.03 -6.45
CA ALA A 169 9.87 -13.99 -6.73
C ALA A 169 10.45 -15.23 -7.42
N LYS A 170 10.05 -16.45 -6.97
CA LYS A 170 10.38 -17.68 -7.68
C LYS A 170 9.73 -17.66 -9.07
N LEU A 171 10.25 -18.48 -10.01
CA LEU A 171 9.86 -18.43 -11.41
C LEU A 171 8.35 -18.65 -11.66
N ASP A 172 7.69 -19.42 -10.82
CA ASP A 172 6.28 -19.78 -10.93
C ASP A 172 5.37 -19.06 -9.92
N LEU A 173 5.88 -18.09 -9.17
CA LEU A 173 5.07 -17.28 -8.25
C LEU A 173 4.18 -16.32 -9.04
N LYS A 174 2.89 -16.60 -9.09
CA LYS A 174 1.89 -15.70 -9.68
C LYS A 174 1.55 -14.57 -8.72
N ILE A 175 1.47 -13.37 -9.23
CA ILE A 175 1.14 -12.16 -8.47
C ILE A 175 0.09 -11.34 -9.24
N SER A 176 -1.01 -10.99 -8.58
CA SER A 176 -1.99 -10.00 -9.06
C SER A 176 -1.47 -8.61 -8.72
N TRP A 177 -0.67 -8.04 -9.62
CA TRP A 177 -0.07 -6.72 -9.45
C TRP A 177 -1.13 -5.61 -9.49
N VAL A 178 -0.99 -4.58 -8.67
CA VAL A 178 -1.92 -3.44 -8.60
C VAL A 178 -1.14 -2.12 -8.57
N CYS A 179 -1.63 -1.07 -9.21
CA CYS A 179 -0.99 0.26 -9.12
C CYS A 179 -1.53 1.07 -7.94
N LEU A 180 -0.74 2.06 -7.52
CA LEU A 180 -1.10 2.93 -6.40
C LEU A 180 -2.37 3.74 -6.68
N GLU A 181 -2.58 4.13 -7.93
CA GLU A 181 -3.75 4.88 -8.38
C GLU A 181 -5.05 4.06 -8.21
N ASP A 182 -5.02 2.75 -8.52
CA ASP A 182 -6.19 1.87 -8.35
C ASP A 182 -6.50 1.66 -6.86
N VAL A 183 -5.47 1.50 -6.03
CA VAL A 183 -5.65 1.42 -4.56
C VAL A 183 -6.28 2.70 -4.02
N ALA A 184 -5.82 3.86 -4.48
CA ALA A 184 -6.38 5.16 -4.10
C ALA A 184 -7.85 5.30 -4.53
N GLN A 185 -8.17 4.88 -5.76
CA GLN A 185 -9.56 4.86 -6.24
C GLN A 185 -10.45 3.91 -5.44
N ALA A 186 -9.96 2.71 -5.11
CA ALA A 186 -10.68 1.76 -4.27
C ALA A 186 -11.02 2.37 -2.91
N MET A 187 -10.07 3.06 -2.28
CA MET A 187 -10.28 3.75 -1.00
C MET A 187 -11.31 4.88 -1.14
N ALA A 188 -11.24 5.69 -2.20
CA ALA A 188 -12.20 6.76 -2.44
C ALA A 188 -13.63 6.22 -2.67
N LYS A 189 -13.76 5.15 -3.47
CA LYS A 189 -15.04 4.48 -3.72
C LYS A 189 -15.61 3.82 -2.45
N ALA A 190 -14.75 3.24 -1.60
CA ALA A 190 -15.15 2.68 -0.33
C ALA A 190 -15.79 3.72 0.60
N LEU A 191 -15.40 4.99 0.53
CA LEU A 191 -16.04 6.09 1.27
C LEU A 191 -17.41 6.50 0.69
N GLN A 192 -17.66 6.20 -0.58
CA GLN A 192 -18.92 6.58 -1.27
C GLN A 192 -20.04 5.53 -1.15
N THR A 193 -19.74 4.34 -0.65
CA THR A 193 -20.72 3.24 -0.55
C THR A 193 -20.73 2.59 0.82
N ASP A 194 -21.89 2.21 1.31
CA ASP A 194 -22.02 1.42 2.54
C ASP A 194 -21.94 -0.10 2.22
N ALA A 195 -21.91 -0.51 0.93
CA ALA A 195 -21.87 -1.92 0.53
C ALA A 195 -20.55 -2.63 0.90
N ALA A 196 -19.48 -1.86 1.07
CA ALA A 196 -18.18 -2.38 1.46
C ALA A 196 -17.92 -2.34 2.97
N ASP A 197 -18.85 -1.86 3.78
CA ASP A 197 -18.69 -1.76 5.24
C ASP A 197 -18.44 -3.14 5.88
N GLY A 198 -17.43 -3.24 6.72
CA GLY A 198 -17.00 -4.50 7.35
C GLY A 198 -16.31 -5.46 6.38
N GLN A 199 -15.95 -5.04 5.18
CA GLN A 199 -15.35 -5.93 4.18
C GLN A 199 -13.83 -5.79 4.12
N HIS A 200 -13.17 -6.95 3.94
CA HIS A 200 -11.80 -7.08 3.51
C HIS A 200 -11.80 -7.23 1.99
N VAL A 201 -11.27 -6.24 1.29
CA VAL A 201 -11.26 -6.16 -0.17
C VAL A 201 -9.84 -6.41 -0.67
N ALA A 202 -9.55 -7.67 -0.95
CA ALA A 202 -8.30 -8.03 -1.63
C ALA A 202 -8.25 -7.37 -3.00
N LEU A 203 -7.17 -6.64 -3.30
CA LEU A 203 -7.05 -5.83 -4.50
C LEU A 203 -5.82 -6.22 -5.31
N GLY A 204 -6.04 -6.61 -6.55
CA GLY A 204 -5.03 -6.92 -7.55
C GLY A 204 -5.45 -6.42 -8.91
N GLY A 205 -4.54 -6.43 -9.87
CA GLY A 205 -4.85 -6.17 -11.27
C GLY A 205 -5.66 -7.31 -11.91
N PRO A 206 -6.07 -7.12 -13.16
CA PRO A 206 -6.92 -8.09 -13.88
C PRO A 206 -6.18 -9.40 -14.22
N GLU A 207 -4.84 -9.41 -14.10
CA GLU A 207 -3.97 -10.53 -14.47
C GLU A 207 -3.13 -10.97 -13.26
N ALA A 208 -3.05 -12.29 -13.05
CA ALA A 208 -2.08 -12.88 -12.13
C ALA A 208 -0.87 -13.36 -12.94
N LEU A 209 0.26 -12.66 -12.85
CA LEU A 209 1.43 -12.83 -13.72
C LEU A 209 2.60 -13.43 -12.94
N VAL A 210 3.35 -14.35 -13.56
CA VAL A 210 4.70 -14.75 -13.15
C VAL A 210 5.73 -13.74 -13.66
N GLY A 211 6.97 -13.80 -13.14
CA GLY A 211 8.01 -12.84 -13.49
C GLY A 211 8.29 -12.71 -14.99
N ASP A 212 8.31 -13.81 -15.73
CA ASP A 212 8.51 -13.79 -17.20
C ASP A 212 7.36 -13.10 -17.93
N GLU A 213 6.11 -13.29 -17.48
CA GLU A 213 4.95 -12.61 -18.06
C GLU A 213 4.98 -11.10 -17.77
N VAL A 214 5.43 -10.70 -16.58
CA VAL A 214 5.71 -9.28 -16.25
C VAL A 214 6.76 -8.70 -17.20
N ALA A 215 7.86 -9.40 -17.42
CA ALA A 215 8.92 -8.97 -18.34
C ALA A 215 8.41 -8.80 -19.77
N VAL A 216 7.51 -9.68 -20.25
CA VAL A 216 6.84 -9.54 -21.55
C VAL A 216 5.98 -8.26 -21.61
N ARG A 217 5.20 -7.95 -20.56
CA ARG A 217 4.40 -6.71 -20.52
C ARG A 217 5.28 -5.46 -20.51
N LEU A 218 6.39 -5.48 -19.75
CA LEU A 218 7.39 -4.40 -19.76
C LEU A 218 8.05 -4.25 -21.12
N SER A 219 8.42 -5.34 -21.79
CA SER A 219 9.00 -5.30 -23.15
C SER A 219 8.06 -4.63 -24.14
N GLN A 220 6.77 -4.97 -24.07
CA GLN A 220 5.73 -4.38 -24.94
C GLN A 220 5.50 -2.88 -24.64
N ALA A 221 5.58 -2.48 -23.38
CA ALA A 221 5.38 -1.09 -22.98
C ALA A 221 6.56 -0.20 -23.35
N LEU A 222 7.78 -0.73 -23.27
CA LEU A 222 9.04 0.00 -23.42
C LEU A 222 9.63 -0.11 -24.85
N ASP A 223 9.02 -0.92 -25.73
CA ASP A 223 9.53 -1.24 -27.07
C ASP A 223 11.02 -1.69 -27.04
N ARG A 224 11.34 -2.56 -26.07
CA ARG A 224 12.69 -3.12 -25.87
C ARG A 224 12.64 -4.46 -25.17
N ASP A 225 13.67 -5.29 -25.35
CA ASP A 225 13.76 -6.58 -24.67
C ASP A 225 13.97 -6.38 -23.16
N VAL A 226 13.08 -6.96 -22.37
CA VAL A 226 13.19 -7.08 -20.91
C VAL A 226 13.06 -8.56 -20.56
N ARG A 227 13.92 -9.05 -19.69
CA ARG A 227 13.92 -10.43 -19.19
C ARG A 227 13.78 -10.43 -17.68
N PHE A 228 13.10 -11.41 -17.14
CA PHE A 228 12.98 -11.61 -15.70
C PHE A 228 14.25 -12.27 -15.13
N GLN A 229 14.65 -11.82 -13.96
CA GLN A 229 15.68 -12.43 -13.15
C GLN A 229 15.13 -12.66 -11.74
N SER A 230 14.88 -13.93 -11.39
CA SER A 230 14.54 -14.31 -10.02
C SER A 230 15.75 -14.11 -9.11
N LEU A 231 15.58 -13.37 -8.04
CA LEU A 231 16.59 -13.18 -7.00
C LEU A 231 16.22 -13.96 -5.73
N ALA A 232 17.23 -14.43 -5.00
CA ALA A 232 16.99 -14.86 -3.63
C ALA A 232 16.49 -13.67 -2.80
N PRO A 233 15.47 -13.81 -1.94
CA PRO A 233 14.95 -12.72 -1.14
C PRO A 233 16.01 -12.01 -0.28
N GLU A 234 16.99 -12.76 0.25
CA GLU A 234 18.11 -12.24 1.02
C GLU A 234 19.06 -11.38 0.19
N GLU A 235 19.33 -11.79 -1.07
CA GLU A 235 20.15 -11.02 -2.01
C GLU A 235 19.46 -9.72 -2.43
N PHE A 236 18.14 -9.79 -2.66
CA PHE A 236 17.34 -8.60 -2.96
C PHE A 236 17.35 -7.60 -1.79
N ALA A 237 17.14 -8.09 -0.57
CA ALA A 237 17.16 -7.28 0.64
C ALA A 237 18.54 -6.63 0.89
N ALA A 238 19.63 -7.40 0.72
CA ALA A 238 20.99 -6.91 0.84
C ALA A 238 21.32 -5.85 -0.23
N GLY A 239 20.87 -6.06 -1.47
CA GLY A 239 21.03 -5.06 -2.55
C GLY A 239 20.26 -3.76 -2.27
N MET A 240 19.05 -3.83 -1.74
CA MET A 240 18.29 -2.66 -1.33
C MET A 240 18.92 -1.94 -0.14
N SER A 241 19.44 -2.68 0.86
CA SER A 241 20.18 -2.09 1.97
C SER A 241 21.41 -1.34 1.45
N GLU A 242 22.21 -1.95 0.58
CA GLU A 242 23.39 -1.32 -0.02
C GLU A 242 23.04 -0.02 -0.76
N LEU A 243 21.96 -0.04 -1.55
CA LEU A 243 21.53 1.12 -2.32
C LEU A 243 21.17 2.33 -1.44
N VAL A 244 20.60 2.07 -0.26
CA VAL A 244 20.07 3.13 0.62
C VAL A 244 21.06 3.51 1.73
N THR A 245 21.76 2.52 2.29
CA THR A 245 22.65 2.71 3.45
C THR A 245 24.15 2.67 3.11
N GLY A 246 24.50 2.23 1.92
CA GLY A 246 25.89 1.97 1.50
C GLY A 246 26.44 0.64 2.04
N SER A 247 25.63 -0.19 2.71
CA SER A 247 26.03 -1.47 3.29
C SER A 247 25.08 -2.60 2.91
N ARG A 248 25.62 -3.77 2.57
CA ARG A 248 24.82 -5.00 2.33
C ARG A 248 24.35 -5.67 3.62
N GLU A 249 24.73 -5.14 4.78
CA GLU A 249 24.26 -5.66 6.06
C GLU A 249 22.76 -5.39 6.23
N VAL A 250 22.03 -6.44 6.57
CA VAL A 250 20.57 -6.37 6.81
C VAL A 250 20.35 -6.45 8.32
N ALA A 251 20.07 -5.30 8.94
CA ALA A 251 19.79 -5.24 10.36
C ALA A 251 18.47 -5.96 10.72
N PRO A 252 18.42 -6.71 11.82
CA PRO A 252 17.18 -7.32 12.31
C PRO A 252 16.06 -6.28 12.50
N LEU A 253 14.83 -6.66 12.20
CA LEU A 253 13.63 -5.81 12.26
C LEU A 253 13.68 -4.58 11.33
N SER A 254 14.66 -4.49 10.44
CA SER A 254 14.65 -3.47 9.40
C SER A 254 13.61 -3.82 8.31
N ILE A 255 13.26 -2.83 7.48
CA ILE A 255 12.40 -3.07 6.31
C ILE A 255 13.01 -4.14 5.38
N TYR A 256 14.33 -4.22 5.25
CA TYR A 256 15.02 -5.18 4.40
C TYR A 256 14.91 -6.60 4.97
N ASP A 257 15.10 -6.77 6.29
CA ASP A 257 14.92 -8.05 6.99
C ASP A 257 13.47 -8.55 6.84
N GLY A 258 12.51 -7.67 7.06
CA GLY A 258 11.10 -7.99 6.88
C GLY A 258 10.76 -8.39 5.46
N MET A 259 11.30 -7.67 4.46
CA MET A 259 11.09 -8.00 3.04
C MET A 259 11.69 -9.37 2.68
N ALA A 260 12.91 -9.68 3.12
CA ALA A 260 13.50 -11.00 2.92
C ALA A 260 12.59 -12.10 3.48
N LYS A 261 12.08 -11.92 4.70
CA LYS A 261 11.21 -12.90 5.37
C LYS A 261 9.90 -13.13 4.64
N PHE A 262 9.16 -12.07 4.27
CA PHE A 262 7.87 -12.29 3.64
C PHE A 262 7.98 -12.79 2.20
N TYR A 263 8.99 -12.37 1.39
CA TYR A 263 9.21 -12.97 0.08
C TYR A 263 9.69 -14.42 0.16
N SER A 264 10.53 -14.77 1.15
CA SER A 264 10.90 -16.16 1.40
C SER A 264 9.67 -17.00 1.73
N TRP A 265 8.78 -16.48 2.57
CA TRP A 265 7.51 -17.16 2.89
C TRP A 265 6.61 -17.32 1.64
N TYR A 266 6.41 -16.25 0.83
CA TYR A 266 5.62 -16.34 -0.40
C TYR A 266 6.16 -17.40 -1.36
N ASN A 267 7.49 -17.46 -1.51
CA ASN A 267 8.15 -18.43 -2.39
C ASN A 267 8.01 -19.87 -1.91
N THR A 268 7.72 -20.13 -0.64
CA THR A 268 7.53 -21.50 -0.10
C THR A 268 6.09 -21.99 -0.23
N GLN A 269 5.12 -21.10 -0.50
CA GLN A 269 3.73 -21.50 -0.55
C GLN A 269 3.44 -22.40 -1.77
N PRO A 270 2.63 -23.47 -1.60
CA PRO A 270 2.25 -24.37 -2.70
C PRO A 270 1.33 -23.69 -3.71
N GLN A 271 0.55 -22.71 -3.26
CA GLN A 271 -0.25 -21.81 -4.08
C GLN A 271 0.07 -20.37 -3.68
N SER A 272 0.17 -19.49 -4.66
CA SER A 272 0.48 -18.09 -4.37
C SER A 272 -0.65 -17.44 -3.56
N PRO A 273 -0.36 -16.87 -2.38
CA PRO A 273 -1.32 -16.10 -1.62
C PRO A 273 -1.57 -14.71 -2.24
N LEU A 274 -0.82 -14.36 -3.28
CA LEU A 274 -0.84 -13.06 -3.95
C LEU A 274 -1.72 -13.05 -5.21
N VAL A 275 -2.57 -14.06 -5.37
CA VAL A 275 -3.55 -14.15 -6.47
C VAL A 275 -4.94 -13.85 -5.93
N VAL A 276 -5.60 -12.88 -6.56
CA VAL A 276 -6.97 -12.49 -6.20
C VAL A 276 -7.89 -12.54 -7.40
N ASP A 277 -9.17 -12.77 -7.14
CA ASP A 277 -10.25 -12.58 -8.10
C ASP A 277 -10.65 -11.09 -8.09
N PRO A 278 -10.43 -10.33 -9.18
CA PRO A 278 -10.79 -8.92 -9.24
C PRO A 278 -12.31 -8.67 -9.18
N GLN A 279 -13.14 -9.70 -9.35
CA GLN A 279 -14.60 -9.58 -9.37
C GLN A 279 -15.15 -9.04 -8.04
N LYS A 280 -14.58 -9.44 -6.90
CA LYS A 280 -15.02 -8.96 -5.59
C LYS A 280 -14.89 -7.43 -5.45
N ALA A 281 -13.76 -6.89 -5.88
CA ALA A 281 -13.55 -5.43 -5.86
C ALA A 281 -14.48 -4.71 -6.84
N LYS A 282 -14.73 -5.31 -8.03
CA LYS A 282 -15.69 -4.79 -9.00
C LYS A 282 -17.13 -4.77 -8.44
N ASP A 283 -17.56 -5.84 -7.79
CA ASP A 283 -18.92 -5.95 -7.24
C ASP A 283 -19.15 -4.98 -6.07
N LEU A 284 -18.18 -4.83 -5.18
CA LEU A 284 -18.28 -3.99 -3.99
C LEU A 284 -18.05 -2.49 -4.27
N LEU A 285 -17.10 -2.18 -5.15
CA LEU A 285 -16.60 -0.82 -5.35
C LEU A 285 -16.91 -0.28 -6.76
N GLY A 286 -17.44 -1.10 -7.67
CA GLY A 286 -17.74 -0.69 -9.04
C GLY A 286 -16.51 -0.22 -9.82
N MET A 287 -15.35 -0.84 -9.60
CA MET A 287 -14.11 -0.47 -10.27
C MET A 287 -13.50 -1.63 -11.06
N GLU A 288 -12.77 -1.28 -12.09
CA GLU A 288 -11.92 -2.20 -12.84
C GLU A 288 -10.46 -1.79 -12.61
N ALA A 289 -9.61 -2.77 -12.34
CA ALA A 289 -8.20 -2.52 -12.09
C ALA A 289 -7.43 -2.38 -13.41
N THR A 290 -6.40 -1.56 -13.37
CA THR A 290 -5.50 -1.28 -14.49
C THR A 290 -4.62 -2.49 -14.80
N SER A 291 -4.43 -2.83 -16.08
CA SER A 291 -3.49 -3.87 -16.48
C SER A 291 -2.04 -3.41 -16.29
N LEU A 292 -1.11 -4.37 -16.06
CA LEU A 292 0.32 -4.06 -15.96
C LEU A 292 0.83 -3.35 -17.24
N LEU A 293 0.35 -3.76 -18.41
CA LEU A 293 0.75 -3.16 -19.67
C LEU A 293 0.30 -1.69 -19.78
N ASP A 294 -0.95 -1.39 -19.42
CA ASP A 294 -1.48 -0.03 -19.50
C ASP A 294 -0.82 0.88 -18.46
N TRP A 295 -0.62 0.37 -17.24
CA TRP A 295 0.14 1.07 -16.22
C TRP A 295 1.57 1.37 -16.69
N ALA A 296 2.29 0.37 -17.24
CA ALA A 296 3.65 0.57 -17.69
C ALA A 296 3.74 1.60 -18.85
N LYS A 297 2.77 1.62 -19.77
CA LYS A 297 2.69 2.63 -20.83
C LYS A 297 2.39 4.04 -20.33
N SER A 298 1.73 4.18 -19.19
CA SER A 298 1.38 5.49 -18.62
C SER A 298 2.54 6.20 -17.92
N LYS A 299 3.64 5.49 -17.62
CA LYS A 299 4.78 6.02 -16.86
C LYS A 299 5.86 6.59 -17.78
N ASP A 300 6.46 7.70 -17.37
CA ASP A 300 7.68 8.22 -18.00
C ASP A 300 8.91 7.50 -17.44
N TRP A 301 9.32 6.42 -18.11
CA TRP A 301 10.44 5.59 -17.67
C TRP A 301 11.80 6.29 -17.76
N MET A 302 11.90 7.44 -18.43
CA MET A 302 13.11 8.25 -18.56
C MET A 302 13.23 9.35 -17.51
N ASP A 303 12.14 9.68 -16.80
CA ASP A 303 12.16 10.74 -15.81
C ASP A 303 13.16 10.47 -14.68
N GLY A 304 14.13 11.37 -14.49
CA GLY A 304 15.12 11.31 -13.40
C GLY A 304 16.12 10.13 -13.47
N LEU A 305 16.36 9.55 -14.66
CA LEU A 305 17.44 8.57 -14.91
C LEU A 305 18.75 9.23 -15.27
#